data_0ed5509bdfbc588b57319fab06eba6e7
#
_entry.id   0ed5509bdfbc588b57319fab06eba6e7
#
_cell.length_a   1.000
_cell.length_b   1.000
_cell.length_c   1.000
_cell.angle_alpha   90.00
_cell.angle_beta   90.00
_cell.angle_gamma   90.00
#
_symmetry.space_group_name_H-M   'P 1'
#
loop_
_entity.id
_entity.type
_entity.pdbx_description
1 polymer ?
#
loop_
_entity_poly.entity_id
_entity_poly.type
_entity_poly.pdbx_seq_one_letter_code
_entity_poly.pdbx_strand_id
1 'polypeptide(L)'
;YGHIVSFFNAKKAIVTYNPEMNTAILRKFSREMEIAQDEVETLFDSYLSSPQLTKVGALIKEKLGRDLKPYDIWYDGFKSRSSIPEDLLTSKTSKLYPNPEAFHSGMPAMLRTLGWTPERAKYLADKIVVDPARGSGHAWGASMKGAVSHLRTRIKETGMDYKGYNIAVHEFGHNVEQTISLYDVDNYMMSGVPNTAITEAMAFVFQSRDLMLLGMKEQNPDKHKLETLDAAWSLMEIMGVGMVDMKTWKWLYENPGATPAQLKESVINIAKETWNKYFAPVIGVKD
;
A
#
# COMPACT_ATOMS: atom_id res chain seq x y z
N TYR A 1 10.95 15.37 -14.38
CA TYR A 1 9.79 15.46 -15.29
C TYR A 1 10.11 14.93 -16.70
N GLY A 2 11.35 15.06 -17.19
CA GLY A 2 11.74 14.49 -18.50
C GLY A 2 11.47 12.99 -18.61
N HIS A 3 11.81 12.21 -17.60
CA HIS A 3 11.51 10.77 -17.57
C HIS A 3 10.01 10.48 -17.56
N ILE A 4 9.20 11.31 -16.89
CA ILE A 4 7.73 11.15 -16.88
C ILE A 4 7.17 11.38 -18.28
N VAL A 5 7.62 12.41 -19.00
CA VAL A 5 7.20 12.66 -20.39
C VAL A 5 7.63 11.51 -21.29
N SER A 6 8.86 10.98 -21.13
CA SER A 6 9.32 9.81 -21.90
C SER A 6 8.47 8.57 -21.62
N PHE A 7 8.14 8.33 -20.35
CA PHE A 7 7.28 7.22 -19.95
C PHE A 7 5.85 7.38 -20.51
N PHE A 8 5.29 8.58 -20.43
CA PHE A 8 3.98 8.87 -21.05
C PHE A 8 3.98 8.59 -22.54
N ASN A 9 5.00 9.05 -23.28
CA ASN A 9 5.11 8.80 -24.71
C ASN A 9 5.20 7.31 -25.04
N ALA A 10 5.94 6.54 -24.26
CA ALA A 10 6.00 5.08 -24.43
C ALA A 10 4.64 4.41 -24.17
N LYS A 11 3.94 4.80 -23.11
CA LYS A 11 2.59 4.29 -22.81
C LYS A 11 1.56 4.70 -23.87
N LYS A 12 1.69 5.91 -24.42
CA LYS A 12 0.82 6.42 -25.48
C LYS A 12 1.04 5.64 -26.79
N ALA A 13 2.26 5.22 -27.11
CA ALA A 13 2.54 4.45 -28.32
C ALA A 13 1.79 3.09 -28.38
N ILE A 14 1.38 2.54 -27.24
CA ILE A 14 0.57 1.31 -27.16
C ILE A 14 -0.81 1.46 -27.78
N VAL A 15 -1.33 2.69 -27.92
CA VAL A 15 -2.64 2.98 -28.54
C VAL A 15 -2.79 2.34 -29.93
N THR A 16 -1.73 2.30 -30.73
CA THR A 16 -1.71 1.66 -32.05
C THR A 16 -2.15 0.19 -31.99
N TYR A 17 -1.84 -0.49 -30.88
CA TYR A 17 -2.12 -1.92 -30.69
C TYR A 17 -3.36 -2.17 -29.82
N ASN A 18 -3.96 -1.12 -29.25
CA ASN A 18 -5.12 -1.23 -28.37
C ASN A 18 -6.05 -0.01 -28.51
N PRO A 19 -6.69 0.15 -29.69
CA PRO A 19 -7.44 1.35 -30.03
C PRO A 19 -8.73 1.53 -29.19
N GLU A 20 -9.33 0.44 -28.71
CA GLU A 20 -10.56 0.49 -27.89
C GLU A 20 -10.31 1.08 -26.51
N MET A 21 -9.11 0.85 -25.97
CA MET A 21 -8.66 1.42 -24.69
C MET A 21 -7.50 2.37 -24.95
N ASN A 22 -7.82 3.52 -25.52
CA ASN A 22 -6.87 4.45 -26.12
C ASN A 22 -5.97 5.22 -25.15
N THR A 23 -6.17 5.12 -23.85
CA THR A 23 -5.28 5.73 -22.85
C THR A 23 -4.73 4.70 -21.87
N ALA A 24 -3.54 4.97 -21.31
CA ALA A 24 -2.95 4.11 -20.28
C ALA A 24 -3.83 4.06 -19.03
N ILE A 25 -4.47 5.17 -18.70
CA ILE A 25 -5.35 5.25 -17.53
C ILE A 25 -6.64 4.45 -17.74
N LEU A 26 -7.23 4.49 -18.93
CA LEU A 26 -8.39 3.67 -19.25
C LEU A 26 -8.04 2.18 -19.17
N ARG A 27 -6.88 1.78 -19.70
CA ARG A 27 -6.40 0.39 -19.58
C ARG A 27 -6.20 -0.03 -18.13
N LYS A 28 -5.67 0.88 -17.30
CA LYS A 28 -5.44 0.61 -15.87
C LYS A 28 -6.76 0.41 -15.13
N PHE A 29 -7.71 1.32 -15.28
CA PHE A 29 -8.98 1.27 -14.55
C PHE A 29 -9.91 0.16 -15.09
N SER A 30 -10.26 0.21 -16.36
CA SER A 30 -11.28 -0.70 -16.92
C SER A 30 -10.78 -2.13 -17.10
N ARG A 31 -9.49 -2.33 -17.39
CA ARG A 31 -8.94 -3.67 -17.68
C ARG A 31 -8.28 -4.34 -16.48
N GLU A 32 -7.45 -3.59 -15.72
CA GLU A 32 -6.70 -4.18 -14.62
C GLU A 32 -7.44 -4.09 -13.28
N MET A 33 -8.17 -3.00 -13.06
CA MET A 33 -8.92 -2.78 -11.81
C MET A 33 -10.41 -3.13 -11.93
N GLU A 34 -10.92 -3.28 -13.14
CA GLU A 34 -12.33 -3.60 -13.43
C GLU A 34 -13.34 -2.62 -12.80
N ILE A 35 -12.90 -1.35 -12.64
CA ILE A 35 -13.72 -0.25 -12.14
C ILE A 35 -13.48 0.98 -13.00
N ALA A 36 -14.52 1.75 -13.31
CA ALA A 36 -14.38 2.95 -14.11
C ALA A 36 -13.69 4.07 -13.34
N GLN A 37 -12.86 4.87 -14.03
CA GLN A 37 -12.10 5.97 -13.39
C GLN A 37 -13.02 6.99 -12.73
N ASP A 38 -14.13 7.36 -13.36
CA ASP A 38 -15.09 8.33 -12.84
C ASP A 38 -15.79 7.84 -11.57
N GLU A 39 -16.04 6.55 -11.44
CA GLU A 39 -16.52 5.95 -10.18
C GLU A 39 -15.48 6.09 -9.07
N VAL A 40 -14.21 5.83 -9.36
CA VAL A 40 -13.12 6.01 -8.39
C VAL A 40 -12.95 7.48 -8.02
N GLU A 41 -12.98 8.40 -8.97
CA GLU A 41 -12.92 9.84 -8.71
C GLU A 41 -14.09 10.30 -7.84
N THR A 42 -15.30 9.81 -8.11
CA THR A 42 -16.50 10.12 -7.32
C THR A 42 -16.38 9.60 -5.89
N LEU A 43 -15.89 8.37 -5.72
CA LEU A 43 -15.64 7.78 -4.40
C LEU A 43 -14.61 8.59 -3.62
N PHE A 44 -13.50 8.96 -4.26
CA PHE A 44 -12.43 9.74 -3.63
C PHE A 44 -12.90 11.15 -3.27
N ASP A 45 -13.63 11.83 -4.16
CA ASP A 45 -14.22 13.16 -3.89
C ASP A 45 -15.17 13.11 -2.70
N SER A 46 -16.07 12.12 -2.68
CA SER A 46 -17.01 11.92 -1.57
C SER A 46 -16.31 11.68 -0.24
N TYR A 47 -15.27 10.84 -0.23
CA TYR A 47 -14.51 10.55 0.97
C TYR A 47 -13.71 11.77 1.45
N LEU A 48 -12.93 12.38 0.57
CA LEU A 48 -12.05 13.52 0.88
C LEU A 48 -12.84 14.77 1.29
N SER A 49 -14.10 14.90 0.84
CA SER A 49 -15.01 15.97 1.23
C SER A 49 -15.84 15.64 2.49
N SER A 50 -15.63 14.46 3.09
CA SER A 50 -16.41 14.02 4.24
C SER A 50 -16.16 14.88 5.49
N PRO A 51 -17.23 15.36 6.17
CA PRO A 51 -17.09 16.10 7.43
C PRO A 51 -16.47 15.26 8.55
N GLN A 52 -16.40 13.93 8.41
CA GLN A 52 -15.76 13.06 9.40
C GLN A 52 -14.25 13.30 9.44
N LEU A 53 -13.60 13.59 8.31
CA LEU A 53 -12.16 13.90 8.28
C LEU A 53 -11.84 15.15 9.09
N THR A 54 -12.67 16.17 9.05
CA THR A 54 -12.53 17.36 9.90
C THR A 54 -12.60 17.01 11.40
N LYS A 55 -13.47 16.07 11.77
CA LYS A 55 -13.55 15.59 13.17
C LYS A 55 -12.30 14.80 13.58
N VAL A 56 -11.78 13.97 12.68
CA VAL A 56 -10.50 13.25 12.91
C VAL A 56 -9.36 14.25 13.05
N GLY A 57 -9.28 15.26 12.19
CA GLY A 57 -8.29 16.34 12.28
C GLY A 57 -8.38 17.10 13.61
N ALA A 58 -9.60 17.41 14.10
CA ALA A 58 -9.79 18.04 15.39
C ALA A 58 -9.31 17.15 16.55
N LEU A 59 -9.55 15.85 16.49
CA LEU A 59 -9.04 14.89 17.48
C LEU A 59 -7.50 14.83 17.48
N ILE A 60 -6.87 14.86 16.29
CA ILE A 60 -5.41 14.89 16.19
C ILE A 60 -4.86 16.20 16.78
N LYS A 61 -5.47 17.35 16.46
CA LYS A 61 -5.12 18.65 17.04
C LYS A 61 -5.18 18.62 18.57
N GLU A 62 -6.23 18.05 19.15
CA GLU A 62 -6.37 17.88 20.60
C GLU A 62 -5.23 17.02 21.16
N LYS A 63 -4.95 15.86 20.55
CA LYS A 63 -3.86 14.98 20.98
C LYS A 63 -2.46 15.61 20.88
N LEU A 64 -2.24 16.46 19.90
CA LEU A 64 -0.97 17.17 19.71
C LEU A 64 -0.85 18.43 20.58
N GLY A 65 -1.96 18.95 21.12
CA GLY A 65 -2.01 20.18 21.90
C GLY A 65 -1.63 21.45 21.10
N ARG A 66 -1.73 21.39 19.76
CA ARG A 66 -1.40 22.50 18.85
C ARG A 66 -2.21 22.39 17.56
N ASP A 67 -2.23 23.50 16.80
CA ASP A 67 -2.77 23.48 15.44
C ASP A 67 -2.02 22.50 14.51
N LEU A 68 -2.76 21.89 13.60
CA LEU A 68 -2.19 20.99 12.61
C LEU A 68 -1.25 21.75 11.65
N LYS A 69 -0.27 21.05 11.16
CA LYS A 69 0.69 21.51 10.14
C LYS A 69 0.57 20.58 8.92
N PRO A 70 1.00 20.99 7.73
CA PRO A 70 0.92 20.14 6.53
C PRO A 70 1.53 18.75 6.70
N TYR A 71 2.59 18.60 7.47
CA TYR A 71 3.22 17.30 7.73
C TYR A 71 2.43 16.40 8.70
N ASP A 72 1.40 16.90 9.37
CA ASP A 72 0.53 16.06 10.23
C ASP A 72 -0.39 15.14 9.41
N ILE A 73 -0.42 15.25 8.07
CA ILE A 73 -1.02 14.24 7.21
C ILE A 73 -0.43 12.85 7.46
N TRP A 74 0.81 12.79 7.95
CA TRP A 74 1.50 11.54 8.34
C TRP A 74 1.41 11.25 9.84
N TYR A 75 0.40 11.79 10.52
CA TYR A 75 0.19 11.49 11.94
C TYR A 75 -0.05 9.99 12.15
N ASP A 76 0.75 9.37 13.02
CA ASP A 76 0.75 7.92 13.28
C ASP A 76 0.36 7.54 14.72
N GLY A 77 -0.11 8.52 15.51
CA GLY A 77 -0.48 8.30 16.90
C GLY A 77 -1.74 7.46 17.12
N PHE A 78 -2.43 7.05 16.04
CA PHE A 78 -3.53 6.09 16.10
C PHE A 78 -3.08 4.63 15.93
N LYS A 79 -1.87 4.38 15.45
CA LYS A 79 -1.37 3.02 15.27
C LYS A 79 -1.36 2.27 16.60
N SER A 80 -1.85 1.05 16.60
CA SER A 80 -1.91 0.20 17.81
C SER A 80 -0.54 0.03 18.48
N ARG A 81 0.52 0.02 17.68
CA ARG A 81 1.91 -0.05 18.13
C ARG A 81 2.44 1.24 18.76
N SER A 82 1.75 2.36 18.62
CA SER A 82 2.22 3.67 19.11
C SER A 82 2.47 3.71 20.64
N SER A 83 1.86 2.78 21.38
CA SER A 83 2.05 2.60 22.82
C SER A 83 3.24 1.72 23.20
N ILE A 84 3.91 1.08 22.21
CA ILE A 84 5.03 0.17 22.44
C ILE A 84 6.31 0.84 21.92
N PRO A 85 7.37 0.98 22.76
CA PRO A 85 8.63 1.53 22.30
C PRO A 85 9.19 0.77 21.09
N GLU A 86 9.58 1.49 20.05
CA GLU A 86 10.06 0.90 18.79
C GLU A 86 11.35 0.09 18.97
N ASP A 87 12.21 0.51 19.88
CA ASP A 87 13.43 -0.21 20.23
C ASP A 87 13.14 -1.60 20.85
N LEU A 88 12.09 -1.71 21.66
CA LEU A 88 11.63 -2.99 22.19
C LEU A 88 11.13 -3.92 21.08
N LEU A 89 10.33 -3.41 20.17
CA LEU A 89 9.84 -4.15 19.00
C LEU A 89 11.01 -4.58 18.10
N THR A 90 11.92 -3.66 17.80
CA THR A 90 13.11 -3.92 16.99
C THR A 90 14.03 -4.94 17.64
N SER A 91 14.27 -4.86 18.97
CA SER A 91 15.04 -5.87 19.70
C SER A 91 14.42 -7.27 19.58
N LYS A 92 13.09 -7.36 19.62
CA LYS A 92 12.37 -8.62 19.48
C LYS A 92 12.48 -9.18 18.05
N THR A 93 12.21 -8.34 17.05
CA THR A 93 12.24 -8.79 15.64
C THR A 93 13.64 -9.15 15.17
N SER A 94 14.67 -8.40 15.57
CA SER A 94 16.07 -8.69 15.23
C SER A 94 16.55 -10.02 15.83
N LYS A 95 16.08 -10.37 17.02
CA LYS A 95 16.41 -11.66 17.65
C LYS A 95 15.71 -12.83 16.98
N LEU A 96 14.43 -12.66 16.59
CA LEU A 96 13.64 -13.70 15.94
C LEU A 96 14.06 -13.92 14.48
N TYR A 97 14.43 -12.84 13.81
CA TYR A 97 14.71 -12.82 12.38
C TYR A 97 16.06 -12.15 12.08
N PRO A 98 17.18 -12.79 12.50
CA PRO A 98 18.52 -12.24 12.27
C PRO A 98 18.94 -12.25 10.79
N ASN A 99 18.29 -13.05 9.96
CA ASN A 99 18.59 -13.22 8.53
C ASN A 99 17.32 -13.65 7.76
N PRO A 100 17.36 -13.66 6.41
CA PRO A 100 16.24 -14.08 5.56
C PRO A 100 15.75 -15.50 5.86
N GLU A 101 16.64 -16.42 6.12
CA GLU A 101 16.35 -17.83 6.38
C GLU A 101 15.55 -18.01 7.67
N ALA A 102 15.85 -17.21 8.69
CA ALA A 102 15.11 -17.22 9.95
C ALA A 102 13.67 -16.73 9.75
N PHE A 103 13.46 -15.69 8.92
CA PHE A 103 12.11 -15.22 8.60
C PHE A 103 11.35 -16.28 7.79
N HIS A 104 11.97 -16.85 6.76
CA HIS A 104 11.38 -17.93 5.96
C HIS A 104 10.98 -19.12 6.85
N SER A 105 11.86 -19.55 7.75
CA SER A 105 11.58 -20.65 8.68
C SER A 105 10.43 -20.35 9.65
N GLY A 106 10.15 -19.07 9.91
CA GLY A 106 9.04 -18.62 10.74
C GLY A 106 7.68 -18.58 10.01
N MET A 107 7.66 -18.52 8.68
CA MET A 107 6.43 -18.39 7.89
C MET A 107 5.38 -19.47 8.17
N PRO A 108 5.71 -20.78 8.26
CA PRO A 108 4.71 -21.79 8.56
C PRO A 108 4.05 -21.59 9.94
N ALA A 109 4.79 -21.10 10.93
CA ALA A 109 4.23 -20.78 12.24
C ALA A 109 3.27 -19.59 12.19
N MET A 110 3.62 -18.54 11.42
CA MET A 110 2.75 -17.39 11.19
C MET A 110 1.43 -17.83 10.54
N LEU A 111 1.48 -18.64 9.48
CA LEU A 111 0.28 -19.15 8.80
C LEU A 111 -0.59 -19.98 9.73
N ARG A 112 0.00 -20.87 10.56
CA ARG A 112 -0.76 -21.63 11.56
C ARG A 112 -1.44 -20.70 12.58
N THR A 113 -0.78 -19.66 13.01
CA THR A 113 -1.36 -18.65 13.91
C THR A 113 -2.56 -17.94 13.26
N LEU A 114 -2.54 -17.80 11.93
CA LEU A 114 -3.63 -17.24 11.14
C LEU A 114 -4.73 -18.26 10.79
N GLY A 115 -4.58 -19.54 11.16
CA GLY A 115 -5.61 -20.57 11.03
C GLY A 115 -5.39 -21.59 9.92
N TRP A 116 -4.26 -21.57 9.21
CA TRP A 116 -3.93 -22.62 8.24
C TRP A 116 -3.53 -23.93 8.92
N THR A 117 -3.86 -25.07 8.29
CA THR A 117 -3.35 -26.37 8.74
C THR A 117 -1.82 -26.43 8.61
N PRO A 118 -1.13 -27.26 9.40
CA PRO A 118 0.33 -27.40 9.31
C PRO A 118 0.82 -27.74 7.90
N GLU A 119 0.12 -28.64 7.21
CA GLU A 119 0.46 -29.10 5.87
C GLU A 119 0.30 -27.95 4.86
N ARG A 120 -0.80 -27.22 4.95
CA ARG A 120 -1.05 -26.08 4.05
C ARG A 120 -0.10 -24.93 4.32
N ALA A 121 0.17 -24.62 5.59
CA ALA A 121 1.12 -23.60 5.97
C ALA A 121 2.54 -23.89 5.43
N LYS A 122 2.99 -25.14 5.54
CA LYS A 122 4.27 -25.59 4.98
C LYS A 122 4.25 -25.48 3.45
N TYR A 123 3.22 -25.99 2.81
CA TYR A 123 3.07 -25.95 1.33
C TYR A 123 3.18 -24.54 0.78
N LEU A 124 2.51 -23.55 1.40
CA LEU A 124 2.57 -22.16 0.96
C LEU A 124 3.94 -21.55 1.19
N ALA A 125 4.55 -21.78 2.36
CA ALA A 125 5.87 -21.26 2.68
C ALA A 125 6.97 -21.83 1.78
N ASP A 126 6.90 -23.11 1.41
CA ASP A 126 7.85 -23.77 0.49
C ASP A 126 7.85 -23.15 -0.92
N LYS A 127 6.82 -22.36 -1.28
CA LYS A 127 6.72 -21.65 -2.57
C LYS A 127 7.28 -20.24 -2.54
N ILE A 128 7.77 -19.78 -1.41
CA ILE A 128 8.21 -18.40 -1.20
C ILE A 128 9.68 -18.42 -0.77
N VAL A 129 10.49 -17.54 -1.33
CA VAL A 129 11.85 -17.26 -0.87
C VAL A 129 11.92 -15.84 -0.32
N VAL A 130 12.81 -15.60 0.63
CA VAL A 130 13.00 -14.29 1.25
C VAL A 130 14.30 -13.68 0.79
N ASP A 131 14.21 -12.50 0.17
CA ASP A 131 15.37 -11.76 -0.32
C ASP A 131 15.61 -10.51 0.52
N PRO A 132 16.85 -10.22 0.93
CA PRO A 132 17.17 -8.97 1.60
C PRO A 132 17.10 -7.80 0.61
N ALA A 133 16.56 -6.66 1.06
CA ALA A 133 16.49 -5.44 0.29
C ALA A 133 17.07 -4.26 1.06
N ARG A 134 17.59 -3.27 0.34
CA ARG A 134 18.08 -2.00 0.93
C ARG A 134 16.98 -0.93 1.01
N GLY A 135 15.93 -1.06 0.20
CA GLY A 135 14.85 -0.09 0.06
C GLY A 135 13.49 -0.60 0.53
N SER A 136 12.46 -0.28 -0.24
CA SER A 136 11.09 -0.74 -0.02
C SER A 136 10.98 -2.25 -0.14
N GLY A 137 10.06 -2.84 0.62
CA GLY A 137 9.65 -4.23 0.43
C GLY A 137 8.90 -4.41 -0.89
N HIS A 138 8.90 -5.64 -1.38
CA HIS A 138 8.12 -6.06 -2.54
C HIS A 138 7.84 -7.55 -2.51
N ALA A 139 6.66 -7.92 -2.97
CA ALA A 139 6.28 -9.29 -3.25
C ALA A 139 6.19 -9.52 -4.77
N TRP A 140 6.98 -10.43 -5.28
CA TRP A 140 6.85 -10.90 -6.65
C TRP A 140 6.28 -12.31 -6.69
N GLY A 141 5.11 -12.46 -7.30
CA GLY A 141 4.53 -13.76 -7.57
C GLY A 141 5.38 -14.58 -8.55
N ALA A 142 5.30 -15.89 -8.41
CA ALA A 142 5.88 -16.78 -9.39
C ALA A 142 5.17 -16.64 -10.76
N SER A 143 5.92 -16.55 -11.83
CA SER A 143 5.37 -16.36 -13.17
C SER A 143 4.70 -17.64 -13.73
N MET A 144 5.00 -18.82 -13.17
CA MET A 144 4.47 -20.10 -13.59
C MET A 144 4.55 -21.12 -12.46
N LYS A 145 3.72 -22.18 -12.53
CA LYS A 145 3.80 -23.32 -11.62
C LYS A 145 5.20 -23.95 -11.67
N GLY A 146 5.78 -24.24 -10.51
CA GLY A 146 7.14 -24.74 -10.36
C GLY A 146 8.20 -23.67 -10.09
N ALA A 147 7.94 -22.40 -10.37
CA ALA A 147 8.75 -21.29 -9.90
C ALA A 147 8.38 -20.89 -8.47
N VAL A 148 9.24 -20.10 -7.82
CA VAL A 148 9.01 -19.57 -6.46
C VAL A 148 8.60 -18.10 -6.51
N SER A 149 7.83 -17.69 -5.52
CA SER A 149 7.54 -16.28 -5.26
C SER A 149 8.67 -15.66 -4.43
N HIS A 150 8.89 -14.36 -4.57
CA HIS A 150 9.95 -13.62 -3.90
C HIS A 150 9.37 -12.59 -2.94
N LEU A 151 9.70 -12.71 -1.66
CA LEU A 151 9.43 -11.71 -0.63
C LEU A 151 10.71 -10.89 -0.40
N ARG A 152 10.65 -9.60 -0.69
CA ARG A 152 11.73 -8.67 -0.39
C ARG A 152 11.40 -7.79 0.80
N THR A 153 12.34 -7.71 1.74
CA THR A 153 12.23 -6.80 2.88
C THR A 153 13.61 -6.38 3.39
N ARG A 154 13.63 -5.36 4.25
CA ARG A 154 14.86 -4.86 4.85
C ARG A 154 15.33 -5.78 5.97
N ILE A 155 16.47 -6.39 5.76
CA ILE A 155 17.19 -7.14 6.78
C ILE A 155 18.61 -6.61 6.83
N LYS A 156 18.99 -6.05 7.96
CA LYS A 156 20.32 -5.49 8.20
C LYS A 156 21.26 -6.59 8.74
N GLU A 157 22.55 -6.30 8.79
CA GLU A 157 23.52 -7.19 9.45
C GLU A 157 23.18 -7.44 10.92
N THR A 158 22.49 -6.50 11.57
CA THR A 158 22.00 -6.61 12.95
C THR A 158 20.66 -7.33 13.07
N GLY A 159 20.12 -7.86 11.96
CA GLY A 159 18.81 -8.49 11.88
C GLY A 159 17.71 -7.56 11.38
N MET A 160 16.49 -8.07 11.36
CA MET A 160 15.32 -7.37 10.87
C MET A 160 14.79 -6.39 11.93
N ASP A 161 14.81 -5.07 11.64
CA ASP A 161 14.15 -4.10 12.50
C ASP A 161 12.61 -4.26 12.41
N TYR A 162 11.88 -3.64 13.35
CA TYR A 162 10.42 -3.79 13.36
C TYR A 162 9.76 -3.25 12.08
N LYS A 163 10.28 -2.18 11.51
CA LYS A 163 9.75 -1.65 10.24
C LYS A 163 9.95 -2.64 9.10
N GLY A 164 11.12 -3.29 9.03
CA GLY A 164 11.38 -4.37 8.07
C GLY A 164 10.45 -5.56 8.26
N TYR A 165 10.19 -5.93 9.52
CA TYR A 165 9.25 -7.00 9.87
C TYR A 165 7.80 -6.66 9.47
N ASN A 166 7.32 -5.47 9.80
CA ASN A 166 5.97 -5.03 9.45
C ASN A 166 5.74 -5.03 7.94
N ILE A 167 6.75 -4.56 7.17
CA ILE A 167 6.76 -4.66 5.70
C ILE A 167 6.78 -6.13 5.26
N ALA A 168 7.63 -6.97 5.86
CA ALA A 168 7.73 -8.39 5.51
C ALA A 168 6.39 -9.13 5.70
N VAL A 169 5.65 -8.82 6.75
CA VAL A 169 4.33 -9.42 7.00
C VAL A 169 3.32 -8.95 5.94
N HIS A 170 3.37 -7.71 5.52
CA HIS A 170 2.55 -7.20 4.40
C HIS A 170 2.87 -7.94 3.10
N GLU A 171 4.14 -7.97 2.70
CA GLU A 171 4.58 -8.66 1.48
C GLU A 171 4.31 -10.17 1.53
N PHE A 172 4.34 -10.75 2.73
CA PHE A 172 3.97 -12.15 2.92
C PHE A 172 2.49 -12.39 2.60
N GLY A 173 1.60 -11.47 2.95
CA GLY A 173 0.20 -11.53 2.55
C GLY A 173 0.03 -11.57 1.04
N HIS A 174 0.73 -10.71 0.30
CA HIS A 174 0.76 -10.75 -1.17
C HIS A 174 1.27 -12.08 -1.71
N ASN A 175 2.41 -12.59 -1.23
CA ASN A 175 2.95 -13.85 -1.73
C ASN A 175 2.04 -15.05 -1.44
N VAL A 176 1.35 -15.06 -0.32
CA VAL A 176 0.35 -16.09 -0.01
C VAL A 176 -0.83 -16.02 -0.99
N GLU A 177 -1.39 -14.84 -1.23
CA GLU A 177 -2.45 -14.62 -2.20
C GLU A 177 -2.01 -15.05 -3.61
N GLN A 178 -0.87 -14.57 -4.08
CA GLN A 178 -0.31 -14.90 -5.39
C GLN A 178 -0.07 -16.41 -5.56
N THR A 179 0.40 -17.08 -4.51
CA THR A 179 0.61 -18.54 -4.52
C THR A 179 -0.71 -19.29 -4.62
N ILE A 180 -1.73 -18.89 -3.86
CA ILE A 180 -3.08 -19.48 -3.92
C ILE A 180 -3.68 -19.24 -5.30
N SER A 181 -3.60 -18.02 -5.83
CA SER A 181 -4.10 -17.66 -7.15
C SER A 181 -3.45 -18.53 -8.25
N LEU A 182 -2.12 -18.75 -8.19
CA LEU A 182 -1.40 -19.52 -9.20
C LEU A 182 -1.68 -21.03 -9.11
N TYR A 183 -1.79 -21.61 -7.91
CA TYR A 183 -1.81 -23.06 -7.72
C TYR A 183 -3.20 -23.64 -7.51
N ASP A 184 -4.14 -22.88 -6.93
CA ASP A 184 -5.45 -23.39 -6.54
C ASP A 184 -6.56 -22.95 -7.50
N VAL A 185 -6.33 -21.93 -8.34
CA VAL A 185 -7.28 -21.52 -9.37
C VAL A 185 -7.05 -22.39 -10.62
N ASP A 186 -8.03 -23.23 -10.95
CA ASP A 186 -7.92 -24.19 -12.05
C ASP A 186 -7.96 -23.56 -13.43
N ASN A 187 -8.62 -22.40 -13.57
CA ASN A 187 -8.72 -21.70 -14.85
C ASN A 187 -7.63 -20.66 -14.95
N TYR A 188 -6.73 -20.83 -15.93
CA TYR A 188 -5.62 -19.91 -16.18
C TYR A 188 -6.08 -18.44 -16.37
N MET A 189 -7.21 -18.23 -17.05
CA MET A 189 -7.73 -16.88 -17.31
C MET A 189 -8.26 -16.19 -16.06
N MET A 190 -8.49 -16.93 -14.99
CA MET A 190 -8.89 -16.40 -13.69
C MET A 190 -7.72 -16.29 -12.69
N SER A 191 -6.54 -16.76 -13.06
CA SER A 191 -5.34 -16.59 -12.26
C SER A 191 -4.93 -15.11 -12.26
N GLY A 192 -4.67 -14.55 -11.07
CA GLY A 192 -4.40 -13.13 -10.91
C GLY A 192 -5.64 -12.23 -10.77
N VAL A 193 -6.83 -12.78 -10.83
CA VAL A 193 -8.07 -12.17 -10.34
C VAL A 193 -8.22 -12.62 -8.87
N PRO A 194 -8.49 -11.74 -7.98
CA PRO A 194 -9.03 -10.40 -8.04
C PRO A 194 -8.00 -9.30 -8.34
N ASN A 195 -8.51 -8.08 -8.55
CA ASN A 195 -7.71 -6.90 -8.86
C ASN A 195 -6.81 -6.44 -7.69
N THR A 196 -5.96 -5.46 -7.97
CA THR A 196 -4.97 -4.92 -7.00
C THR A 196 -5.59 -4.49 -5.66
N ALA A 197 -6.84 -3.99 -5.62
CA ALA A 197 -7.47 -3.57 -4.37
C ALA A 197 -7.66 -4.75 -3.41
N ILE A 198 -8.00 -5.94 -3.90
CA ILE A 198 -8.18 -7.14 -3.08
C ILE A 198 -6.83 -7.75 -2.69
N THR A 199 -5.83 -7.71 -3.57
CA THR A 199 -4.48 -8.18 -3.23
C THR A 199 -3.86 -7.31 -2.13
N GLU A 200 -4.05 -5.99 -2.18
CA GLU A 200 -3.67 -5.08 -1.09
C GLU A 200 -4.46 -5.35 0.20
N ALA A 201 -5.78 -5.57 0.09
CA ALA A 201 -6.59 -5.91 1.27
C ALA A 201 -6.09 -7.17 1.96
N MET A 202 -5.67 -8.19 1.22
CA MET A 202 -5.08 -9.42 1.78
C MET A 202 -3.76 -9.14 2.51
N ALA A 203 -2.89 -8.31 1.94
CA ALA A 203 -1.65 -7.89 2.58
C ALA A 203 -1.91 -7.12 3.88
N PHE A 204 -2.90 -6.21 3.91
CA PHE A 204 -3.30 -5.49 5.12
C PHE A 204 -3.93 -6.42 6.17
N VAL A 205 -4.64 -7.48 5.77
CA VAL A 205 -5.15 -8.51 6.70
C VAL A 205 -3.99 -9.17 7.45
N PHE A 206 -2.88 -9.44 6.79
CA PHE A 206 -1.66 -9.95 7.43
C PHE A 206 -1.02 -8.87 8.31
N GLN A 207 -0.78 -7.70 7.75
CA GLN A 207 -0.07 -6.59 8.41
C GLN A 207 -0.75 -6.14 9.70
N SER A 208 -2.08 -6.09 9.74
CA SER A 208 -2.84 -5.72 10.95
C SER A 208 -2.68 -6.72 12.10
N ARG A 209 -2.10 -7.88 11.84
CA ARG A 209 -1.84 -8.95 12.83
C ARG A 209 -0.38 -9.11 13.19
N ASP A 210 0.46 -8.18 12.78
CA ASP A 210 1.91 -8.26 12.95
C ASP A 210 2.35 -8.48 14.42
N LEU A 211 1.74 -7.77 15.38
CA LEU A 211 2.02 -7.96 16.80
C LEU A 211 1.57 -9.34 17.30
N MET A 212 0.41 -9.82 16.84
CA MET A 212 -0.07 -11.17 17.17
C MET A 212 0.89 -12.24 16.65
N LEU A 213 1.41 -12.05 15.43
CA LEU A 213 2.38 -12.96 14.81
C LEU A 213 3.75 -12.94 15.51
N LEU A 214 4.08 -11.85 16.21
CA LEU A 214 5.22 -11.79 17.16
C LEU A 214 4.95 -12.44 18.51
N GLY A 215 3.76 -13.04 18.71
CA GLY A 215 3.35 -13.59 19.99
C GLY A 215 3.12 -12.53 21.08
N MET A 216 2.83 -11.30 20.67
CA MET A 216 2.48 -10.21 21.60
C MET A 216 0.96 -10.18 21.77
N LYS A 217 0.52 -10.11 23.02
CA LYS A 217 -0.91 -9.95 23.30
C LYS A 217 -1.27 -8.48 23.18
N GLU A 218 -2.29 -8.21 22.39
CA GLU A 218 -2.91 -6.91 22.35
C GLU A 218 -3.64 -6.66 23.68
N GLN A 219 -3.34 -5.54 24.31
CA GLN A 219 -3.96 -5.16 25.59
C GLN A 219 -4.82 -3.91 25.50
N ASN A 220 -4.88 -3.28 24.32
CA ASN A 220 -5.64 -2.02 24.14
C ASN A 220 -7.10 -2.32 23.82
N PRO A 221 -8.06 -2.00 24.71
CA PRO A 221 -9.49 -2.21 24.47
C PRO A 221 -10.02 -1.34 23.33
N ASP A 222 -9.36 -0.23 23.00
CA ASP A 222 -9.76 0.69 21.95
C ASP A 222 -9.06 0.40 20.59
N LYS A 223 -8.38 -0.73 20.46
CA LYS A 223 -7.64 -1.10 19.25
C LYS A 223 -8.45 -0.87 17.97
N HIS A 224 -9.65 -1.43 17.88
CA HIS A 224 -10.47 -1.31 16.67
C HIS A 224 -10.88 0.13 16.36
N LYS A 225 -11.08 0.97 17.37
CA LYS A 225 -11.36 2.40 17.19
C LYS A 225 -10.12 3.12 16.65
N LEU A 226 -8.94 2.81 17.20
CA LEU A 226 -7.68 3.37 16.75
C LEU A 226 -7.33 2.92 15.33
N GLU A 227 -7.50 1.66 15.00
CA GLU A 227 -7.32 1.14 13.64
C GLU A 227 -8.26 1.81 12.64
N THR A 228 -9.51 2.06 13.02
CA THR A 228 -10.47 2.80 12.18
C THR A 228 -10.02 4.24 11.94
N LEU A 229 -9.52 4.92 12.97
CA LEU A 229 -9.02 6.29 12.86
C LEU A 229 -7.72 6.35 12.03
N ASP A 230 -6.82 5.38 12.21
CA ASP A 230 -5.59 5.27 11.43
C ASP A 230 -5.89 5.04 9.95
N ALA A 231 -6.80 4.10 9.66
CA ALA A 231 -7.26 3.84 8.30
C ALA A 231 -7.90 5.09 7.68
N ALA A 232 -8.80 5.75 8.40
CA ALA A 232 -9.45 6.97 7.90
C ALA A 232 -8.43 8.07 7.60
N TRP A 233 -7.43 8.28 8.45
CA TRP A 233 -6.41 9.31 8.22
C TRP A 233 -5.46 8.95 7.09
N SER A 234 -4.99 7.71 7.03
CA SER A 234 -4.10 7.23 5.97
C SER A 234 -4.77 7.24 4.60
N LEU A 235 -6.04 6.87 4.51
CA LEU A 235 -6.81 6.92 3.26
C LEU A 235 -6.94 8.34 2.72
N MET A 236 -7.02 9.36 3.59
CA MET A 236 -7.05 10.76 3.15
C MET A 236 -5.80 11.12 2.34
N GLU A 237 -4.60 10.76 2.83
CA GLU A 237 -3.34 10.98 2.10
C GLU A 237 -3.31 10.21 0.79
N ILE A 238 -3.57 8.90 0.84
CA ILE A 238 -3.50 8.00 -0.32
C ILE A 238 -4.45 8.46 -1.44
N MET A 239 -5.70 8.77 -1.10
CA MET A 239 -6.68 9.24 -2.08
C MET A 239 -6.31 10.61 -2.65
N GLY A 240 -5.75 11.50 -1.84
CA GLY A 240 -5.25 12.79 -2.32
C GLY A 240 -4.14 12.66 -3.36
N VAL A 241 -3.17 11.77 -3.11
CA VAL A 241 -2.12 11.45 -4.08
C VAL A 241 -2.72 10.81 -5.34
N GLY A 242 -3.67 9.88 -5.19
CA GLY A 242 -4.39 9.27 -6.31
C GLY A 242 -5.14 10.28 -7.17
N MET A 243 -5.77 11.30 -6.57
CA MET A 243 -6.42 12.40 -7.29
C MET A 243 -5.42 13.23 -8.10
N VAL A 244 -4.26 13.52 -7.54
CA VAL A 244 -3.19 14.24 -8.27
C VAL A 244 -2.68 13.40 -9.43
N ASP A 245 -2.47 12.11 -9.25
CA ASP A 245 -2.02 11.20 -10.31
C ASP A 245 -3.03 11.11 -11.45
N MET A 246 -4.30 10.84 -11.17
CA MET A 246 -5.37 10.74 -12.17
C MET A 246 -5.50 12.04 -12.98
N LYS A 247 -5.50 13.20 -12.31
CA LYS A 247 -5.55 14.51 -13.00
C LYS A 247 -4.30 14.78 -13.83
N THR A 248 -3.12 14.36 -13.37
CA THR A 248 -1.87 14.50 -14.12
C THR A 248 -1.90 13.66 -15.40
N TRP A 249 -2.37 12.41 -15.33
CA TRP A 249 -2.54 11.58 -16.53
C TRP A 249 -3.54 12.16 -17.52
N LYS A 250 -4.68 12.66 -17.04
CA LYS A 250 -5.67 13.34 -17.86
C LYS A 250 -5.05 14.54 -18.57
N TRP A 251 -4.37 15.40 -17.84
CA TRP A 251 -3.68 16.56 -18.39
C TRP A 251 -2.65 16.18 -19.46
N LEU A 252 -1.86 15.12 -19.24
CA LEU A 252 -0.88 14.64 -20.23
C LEU A 252 -1.54 14.20 -21.55
N TYR A 253 -2.68 13.54 -21.48
CA TYR A 253 -3.42 13.15 -22.70
C TYR A 253 -4.07 14.34 -23.40
N GLU A 254 -4.47 15.37 -22.67
CA GLU A 254 -4.98 16.63 -23.23
C GLU A 254 -3.84 17.50 -23.80
N ASN A 255 -2.61 17.33 -23.33
CA ASN A 255 -1.42 18.09 -23.74
C ASN A 255 -0.26 17.16 -24.22
N PRO A 256 -0.46 16.38 -25.27
CA PRO A 256 0.46 15.29 -25.66
C PRO A 256 1.83 15.77 -26.17
N GLY A 257 1.98 17.06 -26.45
CA GLY A 257 3.24 17.70 -26.84
C GLY A 257 3.90 18.52 -25.74
N ALA A 258 3.45 18.39 -24.48
CA ALA A 258 3.93 19.18 -23.38
C ALA A 258 5.42 18.95 -23.09
N THR A 259 6.12 20.02 -22.81
CA THR A 259 7.50 20.00 -22.32
C THR A 259 7.56 19.56 -20.86
N PRO A 260 8.72 19.06 -20.37
CA PRO A 260 8.92 18.77 -18.95
C PRO A 260 8.66 19.95 -18.01
N ALA A 261 8.91 21.18 -18.47
CA ALA A 261 8.67 22.40 -17.68
C ALA A 261 7.15 22.65 -17.53
N GLN A 262 6.38 22.53 -18.60
CA GLN A 262 4.91 22.66 -18.57
C GLN A 262 4.28 21.56 -17.71
N LEU A 263 4.77 20.32 -17.81
CA LEU A 263 4.30 19.23 -16.95
C LEU A 263 4.57 19.55 -15.47
N LYS A 264 5.77 20.04 -15.13
CA LYS A 264 6.10 20.43 -13.76
C LYS A 264 5.13 21.48 -13.21
N GLU A 265 4.88 22.52 -13.98
CA GLU A 265 3.95 23.60 -13.61
C GLU A 265 2.54 23.05 -13.39
N SER A 266 2.04 22.22 -14.33
CA SER A 266 0.72 21.60 -14.22
C SER A 266 0.59 20.70 -12.98
N VAL A 267 1.57 19.83 -12.72
CA VAL A 267 1.55 18.97 -11.52
C VAL A 267 1.51 19.78 -10.24
N ILE A 268 2.28 20.89 -10.16
CA ILE A 268 2.25 21.77 -9.00
C ILE A 268 0.87 22.39 -8.82
N ASN A 269 0.27 22.91 -9.90
CA ASN A 269 -1.07 23.51 -9.84
C ASN A 269 -2.13 22.48 -9.44
N ILE A 270 -2.12 21.29 -10.02
CA ILE A 270 -3.02 20.18 -9.67
C ILE A 270 -2.88 19.81 -8.18
N ALA A 271 -1.64 19.73 -7.68
CA ALA A 271 -1.39 19.42 -6.28
C ALA A 271 -1.93 20.51 -5.34
N LYS A 272 -1.71 21.80 -5.68
CA LYS A 272 -2.24 22.95 -4.93
C LYS A 272 -3.78 22.97 -4.91
N GLU A 273 -4.40 22.76 -6.04
CA GLU A 273 -5.86 22.69 -6.13
C GLU A 273 -6.43 21.55 -5.29
N THR A 274 -5.80 20.36 -5.36
CA THR A 274 -6.19 19.19 -4.58
C THR A 274 -6.00 19.45 -3.08
N TRP A 275 -4.88 20.05 -2.69
CA TRP A 275 -4.62 20.46 -1.32
C TRP A 275 -5.67 21.44 -0.81
N ASN A 276 -5.88 22.53 -1.54
CA ASN A 276 -6.80 23.59 -1.13
C ASN A 276 -8.25 23.12 -1.05
N LYS A 277 -8.64 22.17 -1.91
CA LYS A 277 -10.00 21.60 -1.91
C LYS A 277 -10.24 20.66 -0.74
N TYR A 278 -9.32 19.74 -0.47
CA TYR A 278 -9.56 18.61 0.43
C TYR A 278 -8.79 18.67 1.75
N PHE A 279 -7.55 19.11 1.72
CA PHE A 279 -6.68 19.07 2.90
C PHE A 279 -6.74 20.36 3.70
N ALA A 280 -6.75 21.51 3.04
CA ALA A 280 -6.79 22.79 3.72
C ALA A 280 -7.98 22.96 4.67
N PRO A 281 -9.21 22.47 4.36
CA PRO A 281 -10.34 22.52 5.29
C PRO A 281 -10.12 21.69 6.59
N VAL A 282 -9.31 20.63 6.50
CA VAL A 282 -9.03 19.71 7.62
C VAL A 282 -7.80 20.16 8.42
N ILE A 283 -6.75 20.54 7.72
CA ILE A 283 -5.44 20.94 8.30
C ILE A 283 -5.48 22.40 8.79
N GLY A 284 -6.27 23.25 8.14
CA GLY A 284 -6.35 24.68 8.47
C GLY A 284 -5.29 25.55 7.78
N VAL A 285 -4.54 24.99 6.83
CA VAL A 285 -3.46 25.70 6.09
C VAL A 285 -3.71 25.59 4.60
N LYS A 286 -3.88 26.73 3.93
CA LYS A 286 -3.91 26.84 2.46
C LYS A 286 -2.51 26.97 1.90
N ASP A 287 -2.33 26.55 0.64
CA ASP A 287 -1.13 26.83 -0.15
C ASP A 287 -1.28 28.12 -0.95
#